data_c9a0d1774f2e28432b525875eb5f73a2
#
_entry.id   c9a0d1774f2e28432b525875eb5f73a2
#
_cell.length_a   1.000
_cell.length_b   1.000
_cell.length_c   1.000
_cell.angle_alpha   90.00
_cell.angle_beta   90.00
_cell.angle_gamma   90.00
#
_symmetry.space_group_name_H-M   'P 1'
#
loop_
_entity.id
_entity.type
_entity.pdbx_description
1 polymer ?
#
loop_
_entity_poly.entity_id
_entity_poly.type
_entity_poly.pdbx_seq_one_letter_code
_entity_poly.pdbx_strand_id
1 'polypeptide(L)'
;MRLGISSWTYPWAIGVRGFPAPDRPMRIADLLDRAAALKVGVVQVADNLPIHELDSAELRDARDQAVSLGLKIEIGTRGVEPAHLLRYLKLAVSFDAVLLRTLTRSMEEQTSLEQAEKWISEVLPEFEAQGVTLGLENYEKHSCRDLADLVHRLESSHVGICLDTVNSLGALETPEVVVETLAPFTVNLHIKDFVIERVPQMMGFAVSGAPAGTGKLAIPWLLEQMPADRNVSAILEQWPPLRDSIEETVAMEREWAERGIQYLRSCGCT
;
A
#
# COMPACT_ATOMS: atom_id res chain seq x y z
N MET A 1 11.48 -11.79 -1.26
CA MET A 1 10.25 -11.09 -0.79
C MET A 1 9.08 -11.57 -1.61
N ARG A 2 7.93 -11.81 -0.97
CA ARG A 2 6.71 -12.17 -1.71
C ARG A 2 6.18 -10.96 -2.49
N LEU A 3 5.95 -11.18 -3.79
CA LEU A 3 5.45 -10.13 -4.67
C LEU A 3 3.93 -10.07 -4.64
N GLY A 4 3.39 -8.87 -4.59
CA GLY A 4 1.96 -8.61 -4.56
C GLY A 4 1.55 -7.38 -5.37
N ILE A 5 0.24 -7.23 -5.47
CA ILE A 5 -0.41 -6.02 -5.97
C ILE A 5 -1.37 -5.50 -4.90
N SER A 6 -1.74 -4.22 -5.00
CA SER A 6 -2.79 -3.65 -4.17
C SER A 6 -3.95 -3.12 -5.03
N SER A 7 -5.01 -2.69 -4.37
CA SER A 7 -6.06 -1.90 -5.03
C SER A 7 -5.51 -0.56 -5.56
N TRP A 8 -4.42 -0.03 -4.98
CA TRP A 8 -3.69 1.13 -5.51
C TRP A 8 -2.75 0.81 -6.68
N THR A 9 -2.67 -0.47 -7.12
CA THR A 9 -2.10 -0.83 -8.43
C THR A 9 -3.06 -0.43 -9.55
N TYR A 10 -4.37 -0.35 -9.27
CA TYR A 10 -5.44 -0.10 -10.24
C TYR A 10 -6.39 1.04 -9.81
N PRO A 11 -5.87 2.23 -9.40
CA PRO A 11 -6.73 3.29 -8.92
C PRO A 11 -7.77 3.75 -9.96
N TRP A 12 -7.39 3.85 -11.23
CA TRP A 12 -8.28 4.28 -12.30
C TRP A 12 -9.32 3.22 -12.70
N ALA A 13 -8.93 1.96 -12.71
CA ALA A 13 -9.87 0.85 -12.97
C ALA A 13 -10.91 0.71 -11.85
N ILE A 14 -10.55 1.00 -10.60
CA ILE A 14 -11.47 1.05 -9.45
C ILE A 14 -12.35 2.30 -9.50
N GLY A 15 -11.74 3.44 -9.82
CA GLY A 15 -12.41 4.74 -9.88
C GLY A 15 -11.80 5.73 -8.90
N VAL A 16 -11.41 6.89 -9.40
CA VAL A 16 -10.82 7.98 -8.63
C VAL A 16 -11.88 9.04 -8.36
N ARG A 17 -12.14 9.34 -7.07
CA ARG A 17 -13.15 10.32 -6.68
C ARG A 17 -12.88 11.69 -7.31
N GLY A 18 -13.90 12.24 -7.97
CA GLY A 18 -13.84 13.56 -8.63
C GLY A 18 -13.33 13.49 -10.08
N PHE A 19 -13.06 12.30 -10.60
CA PHE A 19 -12.67 12.06 -11.98
C PHE A 19 -13.67 11.14 -12.69
N PRO A 20 -13.66 11.06 -14.04
CA PRO A 20 -14.48 10.10 -14.76
C PRO A 20 -14.19 8.66 -14.27
N ALA A 21 -15.25 7.90 -14.04
CA ALA A 21 -15.17 6.50 -13.68
C ALA A 21 -15.27 5.61 -14.93
N PRO A 22 -14.65 4.43 -14.95
CA PRO A 22 -14.86 3.45 -16.01
C PRO A 22 -16.30 2.94 -15.98
N ASP A 23 -16.84 2.53 -17.12
CA ASP A 23 -18.21 1.99 -17.26
C ASP A 23 -18.46 0.79 -16.31
N ARG A 24 -17.42 -0.01 -16.12
CA ARG A 24 -17.40 -1.12 -15.17
C ARG A 24 -16.23 -0.98 -14.20
N PRO A 25 -16.43 -0.35 -13.04
CA PRO A 25 -15.41 -0.27 -12.02
C PRO A 25 -14.92 -1.65 -11.54
N MET A 26 -13.62 -1.77 -11.35
CA MET A 26 -12.98 -2.97 -10.82
C MET A 26 -13.47 -3.24 -9.39
N ARG A 27 -13.87 -4.47 -9.11
CA ARG A 27 -14.27 -4.96 -7.79
C ARG A 27 -13.20 -5.88 -7.20
N ILE A 28 -13.38 -6.30 -5.96
CA ILE A 28 -12.45 -7.20 -5.28
C ILE A 28 -12.23 -8.51 -6.05
N ALA A 29 -13.26 -9.09 -6.61
CA ALA A 29 -13.16 -10.32 -7.43
C ALA A 29 -12.25 -10.10 -8.66
N ASP A 30 -12.43 -8.96 -9.36
CA ASP A 30 -11.61 -8.62 -10.52
C ASP A 30 -10.13 -8.40 -10.12
N LEU A 31 -9.87 -7.81 -8.93
CA LEU A 31 -8.51 -7.60 -8.39
C LEU A 31 -7.83 -8.95 -8.07
N LEU A 32 -8.56 -9.89 -7.48
CA LEU A 32 -8.07 -11.25 -7.20
C LEU A 32 -7.73 -12.00 -8.50
N ASP A 33 -8.60 -11.92 -9.52
CA ASP A 33 -8.35 -12.50 -10.84
C ASP A 33 -7.11 -11.87 -11.51
N ARG A 34 -6.91 -10.55 -11.34
CA ARG A 34 -5.70 -9.87 -11.85
C ARG A 34 -4.44 -10.37 -11.16
N ALA A 35 -4.47 -10.55 -9.84
CA ALA A 35 -3.35 -11.09 -9.09
C ALA A 35 -2.97 -12.50 -9.56
N ALA A 36 -3.97 -13.37 -9.75
CA ALA A 36 -3.78 -14.71 -10.28
C ALA A 36 -3.20 -14.69 -11.70
N ALA A 37 -3.72 -13.84 -12.60
CA ALA A 37 -3.21 -13.67 -13.96
C ALA A 37 -1.75 -13.17 -13.97
N LEU A 38 -1.40 -12.27 -13.07
CA LEU A 38 -0.03 -11.79 -12.85
C LEU A 38 0.84 -12.81 -12.11
N LYS A 39 0.27 -13.89 -11.57
CA LYS A 39 0.95 -14.93 -10.78
C LYS A 39 1.65 -14.36 -9.55
N VAL A 40 1.12 -13.33 -8.91
CA VAL A 40 1.62 -12.80 -7.63
C VAL A 40 0.95 -13.54 -6.48
N GLY A 41 1.62 -13.59 -5.32
CA GLY A 41 1.15 -14.35 -4.16
C GLY A 41 0.38 -13.54 -3.13
N VAL A 42 0.38 -12.21 -3.23
CA VAL A 42 -0.22 -11.31 -2.24
C VAL A 42 -1.13 -10.29 -2.91
N VAL A 43 -2.29 -10.03 -2.28
CA VAL A 43 -3.19 -8.93 -2.67
C VAL A 43 -3.48 -8.08 -1.45
N GLN A 44 -3.15 -6.81 -1.51
CA GLN A 44 -3.51 -5.84 -0.48
C GLN A 44 -4.76 -5.06 -0.92
N VAL A 45 -5.86 -5.25 -0.18
CA VAL A 45 -7.12 -4.54 -0.42
C VAL A 45 -7.12 -3.29 0.46
N ALA A 46 -6.93 -2.13 -0.15
CA ALA A 46 -6.76 -0.87 0.54
C ALA A 46 -8.04 -0.01 0.55
N ASP A 47 -7.93 1.19 1.08
CA ASP A 47 -9.03 2.12 1.34
C ASP A 47 -9.78 2.63 0.10
N ASN A 48 -9.17 2.57 -1.09
CA ASN A 48 -9.84 2.89 -2.36
C ASN A 48 -10.78 1.77 -2.87
N LEU A 49 -10.75 0.61 -2.23
CA LEU A 49 -11.67 -0.51 -2.45
C LEU A 49 -12.17 -1.01 -1.08
N PRO A 50 -13.06 -0.23 -0.39
CA PRO A 50 -13.33 -0.38 1.02
C PRO A 50 -14.12 -1.66 1.33
N ILE A 51 -13.42 -2.72 1.75
CA ILE A 51 -14.02 -4.03 2.06
C ILE A 51 -15.05 -3.98 3.20
N HIS A 52 -15.01 -2.95 4.04
CA HIS A 52 -15.96 -2.79 5.13
C HIS A 52 -17.38 -2.40 4.67
N GLU A 53 -17.54 -2.06 3.39
CA GLU A 53 -18.83 -1.77 2.75
C GLU A 53 -19.47 -3.02 2.14
N LEU A 54 -18.69 -4.11 2.00
CA LEU A 54 -19.20 -5.38 1.48
C LEU A 54 -20.10 -6.08 2.50
N ASP A 55 -21.13 -6.74 2.01
CA ASP A 55 -21.97 -7.57 2.85
C ASP A 55 -21.28 -8.92 3.21
N SER A 56 -21.92 -9.69 4.11
CA SER A 56 -21.34 -10.94 4.59
C SER A 56 -21.23 -12.02 3.50
N ALA A 57 -22.02 -11.97 2.43
CA ALA A 57 -21.90 -12.91 1.32
C ALA A 57 -20.73 -12.52 0.43
N GLU A 58 -20.64 -11.24 0.06
CA GLU A 58 -19.53 -10.71 -0.74
C GLU A 58 -18.17 -10.93 -0.06
N LEU A 59 -18.09 -10.74 1.28
CA LEU A 59 -16.86 -11.02 2.05
C LEU A 59 -16.49 -12.51 2.01
N ARG A 60 -17.47 -13.42 2.13
CA ARG A 60 -17.20 -14.87 2.02
C ARG A 60 -16.73 -15.23 0.62
N ASP A 61 -17.44 -14.75 -0.41
CA ASP A 61 -17.12 -15.04 -1.81
C ASP A 61 -15.70 -14.57 -2.16
N ALA A 62 -15.32 -13.35 -1.73
CA ALA A 62 -13.98 -12.82 -1.92
C ALA A 62 -12.91 -13.66 -1.21
N ARG A 63 -13.17 -14.09 0.04
CA ARG A 63 -12.24 -14.96 0.77
C ARG A 63 -12.10 -16.31 0.09
N ASP A 64 -13.22 -16.95 -0.28
CA ASP A 64 -13.22 -18.28 -0.88
C ASP A 64 -12.52 -18.24 -2.27
N GLN A 65 -12.70 -17.16 -3.04
CA GLN A 65 -11.97 -16.94 -4.27
C GLN A 65 -10.46 -16.78 -4.00
N ALA A 66 -10.04 -15.96 -3.02
CA ALA A 66 -8.64 -15.80 -2.67
C ALA A 66 -7.99 -17.14 -2.29
N VAL A 67 -8.67 -17.95 -1.47
CA VAL A 67 -8.22 -19.30 -1.11
C VAL A 67 -8.11 -20.20 -2.32
N SER A 68 -9.09 -20.21 -3.22
CA SER A 68 -9.10 -21.04 -4.43
C SER A 68 -7.96 -20.68 -5.39
N LEU A 69 -7.56 -19.39 -5.40
CA LEU A 69 -6.45 -18.87 -6.21
C LEU A 69 -5.07 -18.95 -5.51
N GLY A 70 -5.03 -19.43 -4.25
CA GLY A 70 -3.81 -19.52 -3.46
C GLY A 70 -3.21 -18.17 -3.05
N LEU A 71 -4.03 -17.12 -3.00
CA LEU A 71 -3.62 -15.77 -2.67
C LEU A 71 -3.65 -15.52 -1.16
N LYS A 72 -2.66 -14.75 -0.67
CA LYS A 72 -2.68 -14.17 0.66
C LYS A 72 -3.26 -12.76 0.59
N ILE A 73 -4.17 -12.46 1.51
CA ILE A 73 -4.79 -11.14 1.59
C ILE A 73 -4.08 -10.32 2.67
N GLU A 74 -3.83 -9.08 2.36
CA GLU A 74 -3.47 -8.02 3.28
C GLU A 74 -4.55 -6.96 3.23
N ILE A 75 -4.85 -6.34 4.36
CA ILE A 75 -5.90 -5.33 4.47
C ILE A 75 -5.27 -3.96 4.64
N GLY A 76 -5.82 -2.97 3.94
CA GLY A 76 -5.43 -1.58 4.06
C GLY A 76 -6.60 -0.67 4.43
N THR A 77 -6.32 0.35 5.23
CA THR A 77 -7.30 1.37 5.62
C THR A 77 -6.64 2.72 5.85
N ARG A 78 -7.40 3.69 6.33
CA ARG A 78 -6.94 5.01 6.80
C ARG A 78 -7.58 5.31 8.14
N GLY A 79 -6.77 5.82 9.07
CA GLY A 79 -7.19 6.15 10.42
C GLY A 79 -6.63 5.19 11.45
N VAL A 80 -6.44 5.71 12.66
CA VAL A 80 -5.87 4.98 13.80
C VAL A 80 -6.79 5.04 15.02
N GLU A 81 -8.01 5.52 14.86
CA GLU A 81 -9.02 5.55 15.91
C GLU A 81 -9.32 4.12 16.40
N PRO A 82 -9.37 3.87 17.71
CA PRO A 82 -9.50 2.51 18.27
C PRO A 82 -10.65 1.69 17.70
N ALA A 83 -11.86 2.28 17.64
CA ALA A 83 -13.03 1.60 17.11
C ALA A 83 -12.87 1.22 15.61
N HIS A 84 -12.21 2.08 14.84
CA HIS A 84 -11.90 1.86 13.43
C HIS A 84 -10.89 0.72 13.26
N LEU A 85 -9.78 0.77 13.98
CA LEU A 85 -8.74 -0.26 13.93
C LEU A 85 -9.30 -1.63 14.35
N LEU A 86 -10.09 -1.70 15.42
CA LEU A 86 -10.71 -2.96 15.88
C LEU A 86 -11.74 -3.51 14.87
N ARG A 87 -12.45 -2.63 14.14
CA ARG A 87 -13.32 -3.05 13.04
C ARG A 87 -12.51 -3.71 11.91
N TYR A 88 -11.42 -3.07 11.51
CA TYR A 88 -10.56 -3.59 10.44
C TYR A 88 -9.73 -4.81 10.88
N LEU A 89 -9.36 -4.91 12.16
CA LEU A 89 -8.75 -6.12 12.71
C LEU A 89 -9.67 -7.34 12.56
N LYS A 90 -10.98 -7.18 12.84
CA LYS A 90 -11.96 -8.27 12.61
C LYS A 90 -12.04 -8.68 11.14
N LEU A 91 -11.98 -7.72 10.22
CA LEU A 91 -11.91 -7.99 8.78
C LEU A 91 -10.62 -8.72 8.43
N ALA A 92 -9.46 -8.26 8.93
CA ALA A 92 -8.19 -8.93 8.71
C ALA A 92 -8.22 -10.39 9.17
N VAL A 93 -8.70 -10.65 10.37
CA VAL A 93 -8.87 -12.02 10.91
C VAL A 93 -9.81 -12.85 10.02
N SER A 94 -10.90 -12.28 9.50
CA SER A 94 -11.83 -13.02 8.64
C SER A 94 -11.24 -13.44 7.29
N PHE A 95 -10.16 -12.79 6.85
CA PHE A 95 -9.40 -13.12 5.64
C PHE A 95 -8.08 -13.86 5.92
N ASP A 96 -7.83 -14.28 7.16
CA ASP A 96 -6.56 -14.84 7.60
C ASP A 96 -5.36 -13.93 7.27
N ALA A 97 -5.60 -12.61 7.26
CA ALA A 97 -4.57 -11.62 6.99
C ALA A 97 -3.71 -11.38 8.22
N VAL A 98 -2.40 -11.39 8.02
CA VAL A 98 -1.40 -11.17 9.08
C VAL A 98 -0.91 -9.72 9.13
N LEU A 99 -1.39 -8.88 8.19
CA LEU A 99 -1.02 -7.47 8.07
C LEU A 99 -2.27 -6.61 7.88
N LEU A 100 -2.37 -5.56 8.69
CA LEU A 100 -3.28 -4.44 8.51
C LEU A 100 -2.46 -3.17 8.28
N ARG A 101 -2.50 -2.59 7.07
CA ARG A 101 -1.84 -1.33 6.76
C ARG A 101 -2.78 -0.17 7.05
N THR A 102 -2.28 0.91 7.64
CA THR A 102 -3.03 2.15 7.83
C THR A 102 -2.17 3.40 7.71
N LEU A 103 -2.82 4.54 7.53
CA LEU A 103 -2.25 5.88 7.66
C LEU A 103 -2.67 6.48 9.01
N THR A 104 -1.84 7.36 9.58
CA THR A 104 -2.17 8.09 10.83
C THR A 104 -3.24 9.18 10.63
N ARG A 105 -3.88 9.24 9.46
CA ARG A 105 -4.99 10.16 9.15
C ARG A 105 -6.22 9.41 8.68
N SER A 106 -7.40 9.88 9.06
CA SER A 106 -8.66 9.49 8.41
C SER A 106 -8.87 10.26 7.09
N MET A 107 -10.02 10.06 6.45
CA MET A 107 -10.39 10.84 5.26
C MET A 107 -10.68 12.32 5.59
N GLU A 108 -11.05 12.61 6.83
CA GLU A 108 -11.55 13.92 7.27
C GLU A 108 -10.54 14.67 8.13
N GLU A 109 -9.77 13.97 8.97
CA GLU A 109 -8.88 14.59 9.94
C GLU A 109 -7.48 13.97 9.94
N GLN A 110 -6.50 14.80 10.24
CA GLN A 110 -5.14 14.38 10.56
C GLN A 110 -4.99 14.19 12.06
N THR A 111 -4.46 13.04 12.45
CA THR A 111 -4.18 12.73 13.86
C THR A 111 -2.74 13.14 14.20
N SER A 112 -2.53 13.78 15.34
CA SER A 112 -1.16 14.01 15.84
C SER A 112 -0.50 12.68 16.21
N LEU A 113 0.84 12.63 16.18
CA LEU A 113 1.54 11.39 16.52
C LEU A 113 1.37 11.00 17.99
N GLU A 114 1.23 11.96 18.92
CA GLU A 114 0.94 11.68 20.32
C GLU A 114 -0.45 11.04 20.50
N GLN A 115 -1.43 11.51 19.73
CA GLN A 115 -2.76 10.90 19.77
C GLN A 115 -2.78 9.55 19.09
N ALA A 116 -2.04 9.39 17.99
CA ALA A 116 -1.88 8.11 17.30
C ALA A 116 -1.21 7.06 18.21
N GLU A 117 -0.15 7.42 18.92
CA GLU A 117 0.53 6.58 19.91
C GLU A 117 -0.45 6.07 20.98
N LYS A 118 -1.21 6.99 21.59
CA LYS A 118 -2.21 6.63 22.60
C LYS A 118 -3.26 5.65 22.06
N TRP A 119 -3.82 5.94 20.89
CA TRP A 119 -4.88 5.11 20.30
C TRP A 119 -4.37 3.74 19.84
N ILE A 120 -3.17 3.68 19.25
CA ILE A 120 -2.56 2.43 18.85
C ILE A 120 -2.22 1.58 20.08
N SER A 121 -1.63 2.18 21.14
CA SER A 121 -1.33 1.48 22.40
C SER A 121 -2.58 0.86 23.03
N GLU A 122 -3.74 1.52 22.91
CA GLU A 122 -5.01 1.03 23.46
C GLU A 122 -5.45 -0.30 22.77
N VAL A 123 -5.23 -0.43 21.47
CA VAL A 123 -5.72 -1.60 20.68
C VAL A 123 -4.65 -2.65 20.42
N LEU A 124 -3.39 -2.33 20.66
CA LEU A 124 -2.26 -3.20 20.33
C LEU A 124 -2.35 -4.61 20.96
N PRO A 125 -2.84 -4.77 22.22
CA PRO A 125 -3.04 -6.10 22.80
C PRO A 125 -3.96 -7.00 21.98
N GLU A 126 -4.98 -6.45 21.30
CA GLU A 126 -5.87 -7.21 20.43
C GLU A 126 -5.17 -7.64 19.14
N PHE A 127 -4.32 -6.78 18.57
CA PHE A 127 -3.49 -7.14 17.42
C PHE A 127 -2.53 -8.27 17.76
N GLU A 128 -1.88 -8.21 18.91
CA GLU A 128 -0.99 -9.27 19.42
C GLU A 128 -1.74 -10.59 19.63
N ALA A 129 -2.91 -10.54 20.26
CA ALA A 129 -3.74 -11.71 20.51
C ALA A 129 -4.22 -12.39 19.22
N GLN A 130 -4.44 -11.63 18.14
CA GLN A 130 -4.86 -12.16 16.85
C GLN A 130 -3.69 -12.47 15.91
N GLY A 131 -2.44 -12.16 16.29
CA GLY A 131 -1.26 -12.35 15.44
C GLY A 131 -1.24 -11.48 14.18
N VAL A 132 -1.92 -10.32 14.22
CA VAL A 132 -1.95 -9.36 13.12
C VAL A 132 -0.96 -8.23 13.39
N THR A 133 -0.17 -7.85 12.41
CA THR A 133 0.75 -6.72 12.50
C THR A 133 0.12 -5.47 11.91
N LEU A 134 0.19 -4.36 12.64
CA LEU A 134 -0.21 -3.05 12.16
C LEU A 134 0.97 -2.38 11.43
N GLY A 135 0.81 -2.12 10.14
CA GLY A 135 1.79 -1.38 9.32
C GLY A 135 1.39 0.09 9.18
N LEU A 136 2.17 0.99 9.76
CA LEU A 136 1.96 2.44 9.61
C LEU A 136 2.65 2.93 8.34
N GLU A 137 1.91 3.47 7.39
CA GLU A 137 2.47 3.95 6.13
C GLU A 137 2.96 5.39 6.28
N ASN A 138 4.17 5.64 5.75
CA ASN A 138 4.71 6.99 5.65
C ASN A 138 4.01 7.79 4.54
N TYR A 139 3.81 9.08 4.80
CA TYR A 139 3.25 10.04 3.86
C TYR A 139 3.67 11.48 4.25
N GLU A 140 3.36 12.45 3.40
CA GLU A 140 3.89 13.81 3.44
C GLU A 140 3.58 14.65 4.70
N LYS A 141 2.83 14.16 5.69
CA LYS A 141 2.41 14.94 6.87
C LYS A 141 3.27 14.72 8.11
N HIS A 142 3.99 13.62 8.15
CA HIS A 142 4.91 13.31 9.24
C HIS A 142 6.28 13.00 8.64
N SER A 143 7.34 13.44 9.31
CA SER A 143 8.69 13.04 8.89
C SER A 143 8.89 11.53 9.13
N CYS A 144 9.73 10.92 8.30
CA CYS A 144 10.11 9.52 8.48
C CYS A 144 10.72 9.26 9.87
N ARG A 145 11.50 10.23 10.38
CA ARG A 145 12.07 10.15 11.73
C ARG A 145 11.00 10.09 12.81
N ASP A 146 10.02 11.00 12.78
CA ASP A 146 8.95 11.03 13.77
C ASP A 146 8.11 9.76 13.74
N LEU A 147 7.89 9.20 12.55
CA LEU A 147 7.15 7.95 12.39
C LEU A 147 7.97 6.74 12.90
N ALA A 148 9.28 6.71 12.65
CA ALA A 148 10.19 5.69 13.20
C ALA A 148 10.23 5.76 14.73
N ASP A 149 10.32 6.97 15.30
CA ASP A 149 10.30 7.20 16.74
C ASP A 149 8.97 6.74 17.37
N LEU A 150 7.83 6.97 16.71
CA LEU A 150 6.52 6.45 17.14
C LEU A 150 6.53 4.91 17.21
N VAL A 151 6.94 4.24 16.15
CA VAL A 151 7.00 2.77 16.12
C VAL A 151 7.95 2.23 17.19
N HIS A 152 9.08 2.90 17.39
CA HIS A 152 10.04 2.52 18.43
C HIS A 152 9.44 2.63 19.84
N ARG A 153 8.68 3.71 20.14
CA ARG A 153 8.04 3.90 21.47
C ARG A 153 6.91 2.92 21.76
N LEU A 154 6.25 2.38 20.71
CA LEU A 154 5.20 1.38 20.87
C LEU A 154 5.72 0.00 21.33
N GLU A 155 7.02 -0.27 21.21
CA GLU A 155 7.74 -1.43 21.75
C GLU A 155 7.06 -2.79 21.50
N SER A 156 6.39 -2.97 20.34
CA SER A 156 5.70 -4.21 19.99
C SER A 156 6.18 -4.77 18.66
N SER A 157 6.30 -6.09 18.59
CA SER A 157 6.56 -6.81 17.32
C SER A 157 5.36 -6.83 16.38
N HIS A 158 4.17 -6.41 16.83
CA HIS A 158 2.95 -6.33 16.05
C HIS A 158 2.63 -4.91 15.55
N VAL A 159 3.62 -4.02 15.57
CA VAL A 159 3.58 -2.74 14.88
C VAL A 159 4.86 -2.51 14.11
N GLY A 160 4.77 -1.92 12.94
CA GLY A 160 5.91 -1.61 12.08
C GLY A 160 5.54 -0.61 11.00
N ILE A 161 6.41 -0.46 10.03
CA ILE A 161 6.26 0.48 8.93
C ILE A 161 5.80 -0.24 7.66
N CYS A 162 4.76 0.27 7.03
CA CYS A 162 4.51 0.08 5.61
C CYS A 162 5.30 1.16 4.87
N LEU A 163 6.48 0.80 4.37
CA LEU A 163 7.36 1.74 3.70
C LEU A 163 6.83 2.02 2.29
N ASP A 164 6.42 3.27 2.04
CA ASP A 164 6.09 3.77 0.71
C ASP A 164 7.23 4.61 0.15
N THR A 165 7.63 4.33 -1.07
CA THR A 165 8.85 4.90 -1.67
C THR A 165 8.72 6.33 -2.16
N VAL A 166 7.49 6.87 -2.27
CA VAL A 166 7.27 8.20 -2.88
C VAL A 166 6.35 9.13 -2.09
N ASN A 167 5.56 8.61 -1.15
CA ASN A 167 4.59 9.44 -0.41
C ASN A 167 5.28 10.59 0.36
N SER A 168 6.51 10.37 0.87
CA SER A 168 7.27 11.38 1.62
C SER A 168 7.94 12.43 0.75
N LEU A 169 7.91 12.33 -0.59
CA LEU A 169 8.42 13.39 -1.48
C LEU A 169 7.74 14.74 -1.23
N GLY A 170 6.45 14.72 -0.84
CA GLY A 170 5.71 15.91 -0.45
C GLY A 170 6.23 16.58 0.84
N ALA A 171 6.97 15.86 1.67
CA ALA A 171 7.68 16.36 2.85
C ALA A 171 9.14 16.70 2.56
N LEU A 172 9.58 16.68 1.29
CA LEU A 172 10.97 16.87 0.85
C LEU A 172 11.93 15.78 1.35
N GLU A 173 11.43 14.58 1.64
CA GLU A 173 12.25 13.43 1.95
C GLU A 173 12.42 12.58 0.70
N THR A 174 13.69 12.35 0.30
CA THR A 174 14.00 11.52 -0.88
C THR A 174 13.82 10.04 -0.55
N PRO A 175 13.66 9.15 -1.55
CA PRO A 175 13.59 7.72 -1.31
C PRO A 175 14.75 7.17 -0.48
N GLU A 176 15.95 7.72 -0.63
CA GLU A 176 17.12 7.31 0.16
C GLU A 176 16.92 7.63 1.63
N VAL A 177 16.48 8.86 1.98
CA VAL A 177 16.18 9.26 3.37
C VAL A 177 15.07 8.39 3.97
N VAL A 178 14.01 8.14 3.20
CA VAL A 178 12.89 7.27 3.62
C VAL A 178 13.41 5.87 3.95
N VAL A 179 14.17 5.27 3.04
CA VAL A 179 14.67 3.90 3.18
C VAL A 179 15.67 3.79 4.33
N GLU A 180 16.67 4.69 4.40
CA GLU A 180 17.67 4.69 5.49
C GLU A 180 17.02 4.82 6.87
N THR A 181 15.92 5.60 6.96
CA THR A 181 15.25 5.84 8.24
C THR A 181 14.29 4.70 8.60
N LEU A 182 13.51 4.19 7.64
CA LEU A 182 12.36 3.32 7.90
C LEU A 182 12.62 1.83 7.65
N ALA A 183 13.64 1.45 6.88
CA ALA A 183 13.90 0.04 6.57
C ALA A 183 14.01 -0.86 7.80
N PRO A 184 14.67 -0.45 8.93
CA PRO A 184 14.75 -1.28 10.13
C PRO A 184 13.40 -1.65 10.75
N PHE A 185 12.36 -0.87 10.49
CA PHE A 185 11.02 -1.06 11.03
C PHE A 185 10.04 -1.64 10.02
N THR A 186 10.48 -1.88 8.78
CA THR A 186 9.59 -2.25 7.67
C THR A 186 9.01 -3.65 7.84
N VAL A 187 7.68 -3.74 7.74
CA VAL A 187 6.89 -4.98 7.74
C VAL A 187 6.14 -5.18 6.42
N ASN A 188 6.01 -4.13 5.62
CA ASN A 188 5.39 -4.12 4.29
C ASN A 188 6.07 -3.07 3.42
N LEU A 189 6.22 -3.33 2.13
CA LEU A 189 6.88 -2.42 1.20
C LEU A 189 5.95 -2.10 0.04
N HIS A 190 5.64 -0.81 -0.15
CA HIS A 190 4.97 -0.29 -1.34
C HIS A 190 6.01 0.24 -2.31
N ILE A 191 6.09 -0.37 -3.49
CA ILE A 191 7.01 0.03 -4.54
C ILE A 191 6.24 0.85 -5.56
N LYS A 192 6.52 2.15 -5.58
CA LYS A 192 6.06 3.09 -6.61
C LYS A 192 7.28 3.70 -7.27
N ASP A 193 7.36 3.64 -8.59
CA ASP A 193 8.39 4.37 -9.32
C ASP A 193 7.84 5.70 -9.85
N PHE A 194 8.70 6.66 -10.06
CA PHE A 194 8.32 8.03 -10.38
C PHE A 194 9.33 8.71 -11.29
N VAL A 195 8.88 9.77 -11.95
CA VAL A 195 9.73 10.73 -12.67
C VAL A 195 9.54 12.15 -12.13
N ILE A 196 10.57 12.95 -12.26
CA ILE A 196 10.53 14.39 -11.98
C ILE A 196 10.87 15.08 -13.27
N GLU A 197 9.93 15.82 -13.82
CA GLU A 197 10.06 16.48 -15.10
C GLU A 197 9.86 17.99 -14.93
N ARG A 198 10.59 18.76 -15.73
CA ARG A 198 10.39 20.21 -15.77
C ARG A 198 9.07 20.50 -16.49
N VAL A 199 8.23 21.34 -15.89
CA VAL A 199 6.98 21.78 -16.55
C VAL A 199 7.27 22.54 -17.85
N PRO A 200 6.34 22.51 -18.87
CA PRO A 200 6.59 23.08 -20.20
C PRO A 200 7.02 24.55 -20.22
N GLN A 201 6.48 25.36 -19.30
CA GLN A 201 6.87 26.77 -19.15
C GLN A 201 8.21 26.99 -18.46
N MET A 202 8.95 25.94 -18.13
CA MET A 202 10.29 25.95 -17.51
C MET A 202 10.36 26.51 -16.08
N MET A 203 9.23 26.83 -15.46
CA MET A 203 9.16 27.43 -14.10
C MET A 203 8.56 26.42 -13.09
N GLY A 204 9.30 25.36 -12.79
CA GLY A 204 8.91 24.35 -11.81
C GLY A 204 9.15 22.93 -12.28
N PHE A 205 8.77 22.00 -11.41
CA PHE A 205 8.84 20.56 -11.67
C PHE A 205 7.50 19.91 -11.30
N ALA A 206 7.16 18.88 -12.04
CA ALA A 206 6.08 17.97 -11.71
C ALA A 206 6.65 16.60 -11.35
N VAL A 207 6.08 15.97 -10.34
CA VAL A 207 6.35 14.57 -9.99
C VAL A 207 5.17 13.75 -10.48
N SER A 208 5.42 12.70 -11.23
CA SER A 208 4.38 11.77 -11.69
C SER A 208 4.87 10.33 -11.59
N GLY A 209 3.93 9.37 -11.59
CA GLY A 209 4.28 7.97 -11.58
C GLY A 209 4.97 7.53 -12.87
N ALA A 210 5.74 6.45 -12.75
CA ALA A 210 6.37 5.75 -13.87
C ALA A 210 6.18 4.24 -13.69
N PRO A 211 6.20 3.44 -14.79
CA PRO A 211 6.28 1.99 -14.66
C PRO A 211 7.51 1.59 -13.84
N ALA A 212 7.37 0.64 -12.93
CA ALA A 212 8.49 0.20 -12.09
C ALA A 212 9.71 -0.20 -12.94
N GLY A 213 10.86 0.33 -12.58
CA GLY A 213 12.13 0.15 -13.29
C GLY A 213 12.39 1.11 -14.44
N THR A 214 11.51 2.09 -14.67
CA THR A 214 11.70 3.09 -15.74
C THR A 214 11.82 4.51 -15.22
N GLY A 215 11.61 4.70 -13.92
CA GLY A 215 11.69 6.00 -13.27
C GLY A 215 13.01 6.26 -12.57
N LYS A 216 12.94 6.98 -11.47
CA LYS A 216 14.10 7.43 -10.70
C LYS A 216 14.39 6.59 -9.47
N LEU A 217 13.49 5.67 -9.09
CA LEU A 217 13.69 4.82 -7.94
C LEU A 217 14.74 3.73 -8.23
N ALA A 218 15.78 3.67 -7.41
CA ALA A 218 16.80 2.62 -7.47
C ALA A 218 16.26 1.32 -6.84
N ILE A 219 15.32 0.64 -7.52
CA ILE A 219 14.58 -0.51 -6.99
C ILE A 219 15.52 -1.65 -6.54
N PRO A 220 16.56 -2.08 -7.26
CA PRO A 220 17.46 -3.11 -6.77
C PRO A 220 18.11 -2.74 -5.42
N TRP A 221 18.60 -1.50 -5.29
CA TRP A 221 19.15 -1.02 -4.03
C TRP A 221 18.10 -1.00 -2.91
N LEU A 222 16.88 -0.52 -3.19
CA LEU A 222 15.77 -0.54 -2.23
C LEU A 222 15.53 -1.95 -1.66
N LEU A 223 15.48 -2.95 -2.52
CA LEU A 223 15.23 -4.34 -2.12
C LEU A 223 16.35 -4.91 -1.23
N GLU A 224 17.60 -4.49 -1.46
CA GLU A 224 18.76 -4.87 -0.66
C GLU A 224 18.73 -4.27 0.75
N GLN A 225 18.05 -3.14 0.95
CA GLN A 225 17.94 -2.49 2.26
C GLN A 225 16.86 -3.11 3.16
N MET A 226 15.99 -3.94 2.61
CA MET A 226 14.88 -4.52 3.40
C MET A 226 15.38 -5.59 4.37
N PRO A 227 14.78 -5.69 5.60
CA PRO A 227 15.21 -6.64 6.60
C PRO A 227 15.03 -8.08 6.11
N ALA A 228 16.12 -8.84 6.05
CA ALA A 228 16.14 -10.22 5.54
C ALA A 228 15.47 -11.22 6.51
N ASP A 229 15.38 -10.89 7.78
CA ASP A 229 14.79 -11.70 8.86
C ASP A 229 13.26 -11.55 8.97
N ARG A 230 12.67 -10.58 8.25
CA ARG A 230 11.24 -10.33 8.23
C ARG A 230 10.62 -10.83 6.94
N ASN A 231 9.38 -11.29 7.05
CA ASN A 231 8.62 -11.76 5.90
C ASN A 231 7.89 -10.57 5.22
N VAL A 232 8.66 -9.61 4.73
CA VAL A 232 8.14 -8.41 4.06
C VAL A 232 7.54 -8.79 2.71
N SER A 233 6.31 -8.36 2.46
CA SER A 233 5.68 -8.38 1.13
C SER A 233 6.05 -7.11 0.37
N ALA A 234 6.36 -7.28 -0.92
CA ALA A 234 6.65 -6.20 -1.85
C ALA A 234 5.42 -5.98 -2.75
N ILE A 235 4.71 -4.90 -2.49
CA ILE A 235 3.45 -4.57 -3.17
C ILE A 235 3.73 -3.53 -4.24
N LEU A 236 3.44 -3.88 -5.50
CA LEU A 236 3.46 -2.89 -6.57
C LEU A 236 2.26 -1.95 -6.42
N GLU A 237 2.54 -0.67 -6.35
CA GLU A 237 1.57 0.40 -6.48
C GLU A 237 2.02 1.38 -7.56
N GLN A 238 1.11 2.21 -8.07
CA GLN A 238 1.47 3.10 -9.17
C GLN A 238 0.57 4.34 -9.23
N TRP A 239 1.13 5.42 -9.82
CA TRP A 239 0.45 6.68 -10.04
C TRP A 239 0.37 7.02 -11.53
N PRO A 240 -0.35 6.23 -12.35
CA PRO A 240 -0.45 6.53 -13.77
C PRO A 240 -1.19 7.86 -13.97
N PRO A 241 -0.66 8.77 -14.80
CA PRO A 241 -1.33 10.04 -15.08
C PRO A 241 -2.60 9.79 -15.89
N LEU A 242 -3.62 10.64 -15.66
CA LEU A 242 -4.83 10.63 -16.48
C LEU A 242 -4.47 10.94 -17.95
N ARG A 243 -5.01 10.14 -18.86
CA ARG A 243 -4.90 10.30 -20.33
C ARG A 243 -6.12 11.04 -20.88
N ASP A 244 -6.22 11.08 -22.18
CA ASP A 244 -7.32 11.77 -22.88
C ASP A 244 -8.68 11.10 -22.61
N SER A 245 -8.69 9.80 -22.30
CA SER A 245 -9.89 9.07 -21.86
C SER A 245 -9.59 8.16 -20.65
N ILE A 246 -10.66 7.78 -19.95
CA ILE A 246 -10.54 6.84 -18.82
C ILE A 246 -10.16 5.44 -19.31
N GLU A 247 -10.63 5.03 -20.47
CA GLU A 247 -10.34 3.74 -21.10
C GLU A 247 -8.86 3.63 -21.44
N GLU A 248 -8.26 4.66 -22.02
CA GLU A 248 -6.82 4.74 -22.30
C GLU A 248 -6.01 4.71 -21.01
N THR A 249 -6.48 5.40 -19.98
CA THR A 249 -5.82 5.44 -18.67
C THR A 249 -5.82 4.05 -18.01
N VAL A 250 -6.97 3.37 -18.00
CA VAL A 250 -7.11 2.00 -17.47
C VAL A 250 -6.28 0.99 -18.26
N ALA A 251 -6.21 1.15 -19.60
CA ALA A 251 -5.37 0.29 -20.43
C ALA A 251 -3.88 0.48 -20.12
N MET A 252 -3.43 1.73 -19.98
CA MET A 252 -2.07 2.07 -19.59
C MET A 252 -1.73 1.55 -18.17
N GLU A 253 -2.62 1.73 -17.21
CA GLU A 253 -2.49 1.23 -15.84
C GLU A 253 -2.26 -0.28 -15.81
N ARG A 254 -3.02 -1.01 -16.64
CA ARG A 254 -2.86 -2.45 -16.80
C ARG A 254 -1.50 -2.83 -17.38
N GLU A 255 -1.07 -2.17 -18.44
CA GLU A 255 0.24 -2.39 -19.05
C GLU A 255 1.37 -2.12 -18.05
N TRP A 256 1.28 -1.04 -17.29
CA TRP A 256 2.27 -0.68 -16.28
C TRP A 256 2.37 -1.75 -15.19
N ALA A 257 1.23 -2.28 -14.73
CA ALA A 257 1.22 -3.35 -13.75
C ALA A 257 1.90 -4.63 -14.28
N GLU A 258 1.61 -5.03 -15.51
CA GLU A 258 2.22 -6.20 -16.14
C GLU A 258 3.75 -6.05 -16.29
N ARG A 259 4.20 -4.90 -16.78
CA ARG A 259 5.64 -4.57 -16.92
C ARG A 259 6.32 -4.46 -15.56
N GLY A 260 5.67 -3.80 -14.60
CA GLY A 260 6.19 -3.61 -13.24
C GLY A 260 6.40 -4.95 -12.53
N ILE A 261 5.43 -5.86 -12.57
CA ILE A 261 5.56 -7.20 -11.99
C ILE A 261 6.68 -8.00 -12.67
N GLN A 262 6.80 -7.91 -13.99
CA GLN A 262 7.89 -8.54 -14.73
C GLN A 262 9.26 -8.03 -14.26
N TYR A 263 9.40 -6.72 -14.14
CA TYR A 263 10.62 -6.09 -13.69
C TYR A 263 10.97 -6.48 -12.24
N LEU A 264 10.02 -6.40 -11.31
CA LEU A 264 10.26 -6.77 -9.91
C LEU A 264 10.68 -8.24 -9.74
N ARG A 265 10.15 -9.14 -10.59
CA ARG A 265 10.65 -10.53 -10.63
C ARG A 265 12.08 -10.62 -11.09
N SER A 266 12.49 -9.83 -12.08
CA SER A 266 13.90 -9.81 -12.52
C SER A 266 14.84 -9.30 -11.44
N CYS A 267 14.31 -8.53 -10.47
CA CYS A 267 15.04 -8.08 -9.28
C CYS A 267 14.99 -9.08 -8.10
N GLY A 268 14.40 -10.28 -8.28
CA GLY A 268 14.40 -11.34 -7.27
C GLY A 268 13.17 -11.38 -6.35
N CYS A 269 12.12 -10.59 -6.61
CA CYS A 269 10.84 -10.75 -5.93
C CYS A 269 10.07 -11.98 -6.47
N THR A 270 9.42 -12.74 -5.58
CA THR A 270 8.77 -14.03 -5.92
C THR A 270 7.29 -14.06 -5.55
#